data_46cef52223db83b8e745e8b77e44152d
#
_entry.id   46cef52223db83b8e745e8b77e44152d
#
_cell.length_a   1.000
_cell.length_b   1.000
_cell.length_c   1.000
_cell.angle_alpha   90.00
_cell.angle_beta   90.00
_cell.angle_gamma   90.00
#
_symmetry.space_group_name_H-M   'P 1'
#
loop_
_entity.id
_entity.type
_entity.pdbx_description
1 polymer ?
#
loop_
_entity_poly.entity_id
_entity_poly.type
_entity_poly.pdbx_seq_one_letter_code
_entity_poly.pdbx_strand_id
1 'polypeptide(L)'
;MRVKVNRKEVIVLARKQLCAFGKEINHALVELNQPKEWLIEQVGKSTGRYFDRSYLHKIQVGEIATPGIVQAIREILDLPESDAAQTT
;
A
#
# COMPACT_ATOMS: atom_id res chain seq x y z
N MET A 1 -9.82 8.77 29.55
CA MET A 1 -9.51 8.51 29.25
C MET A 1 -9.46 8.62 28.57
N ARG A 2 -9.58 8.80 28.34
CA ARG A 2 -9.44 8.69 27.71
C ARG A 2 -8.95 8.65 27.06
N VAL A 3 -8.86 8.84 26.98
CA VAL A 3 -8.26 8.89 26.51
C VAL A 3 -7.40 8.46 26.12
N LYS A 4 -6.92 8.04 26.40
CA LYS A 4 -6.30 7.19 25.77
C LYS A 4 -6.30 7.35 24.34
N VAL A 5 -7.20 7.62 23.81
CA VAL A 5 -7.37 7.92 22.40
C VAL A 5 -6.44 8.99 21.96
N ASN A 6 -6.26 9.96 22.78
CA ASN A 6 -5.39 11.06 22.44
C ASN A 6 -3.98 10.64 22.15
N ARG A 7 -3.53 9.70 22.88
CA ARG A 7 -2.21 9.23 22.65
C ARG A 7 -2.05 8.61 21.32
N LYS A 8 -3.05 7.91 20.92
CA LYS A 8 -2.99 7.31 19.63
C LYS A 8 -2.98 8.32 18.54
N GLU A 9 -3.73 9.36 18.74
CA GLU A 9 -3.76 10.42 17.76
C GLU A 9 -2.44 11.08 17.61
N VAL A 10 -1.74 11.26 18.69
CA VAL A 10 -0.44 11.86 18.61
C VAL A 10 0.49 11.00 17.77
N ILE A 11 0.43 9.70 17.96
CA ILE A 11 1.24 8.79 17.19
C ILE A 11 0.88 8.87 15.73
N VAL A 12 -0.39 8.93 15.43
CA VAL A 12 -0.85 9.00 14.06
C VAL A 12 -0.36 10.26 13.39
N LEU A 13 -0.38 11.36 14.12
CA LEU A 13 0.09 12.62 13.56
C LEU A 13 1.56 12.58 13.21
N ALA A 14 2.33 11.81 13.96
CA ALA A 14 3.74 11.71 13.71
C ALA A 14 4.05 10.80 12.54
N ARG A 15 3.07 10.07 12.05
CA ARG A 15 3.27 9.15 10.96
C ARG A 15 2.30 9.43 9.85
N LYS A 16 2.69 9.05 8.65
CA LYS A 16 1.79 9.17 7.53
C LYS A 16 0.79 8.04 7.57
N GLN A 17 -0.43 8.35 7.23
CA GLN A 17 -1.49 7.36 7.20
C GLN A 17 -1.51 6.70 5.84
N LEU A 18 -2.02 5.47 5.82
CA LEU A 18 -2.19 4.77 4.56
C LEU A 18 -3.23 5.46 3.71
N CYS A 19 -2.94 5.63 2.44
CA CYS A 19 -3.94 6.11 1.51
C CYS A 19 -4.86 4.94 1.15
N ALA A 20 -5.91 5.23 0.36
CA ALA A 20 -6.87 4.20 0.01
C ALA A 20 -6.20 3.01 -0.66
N PHE A 21 -5.28 3.29 -1.58
CA PHE A 21 -4.56 2.23 -2.26
C PHE A 21 -3.70 1.43 -1.29
N GLY A 22 -3.08 2.13 -0.33
CA GLY A 22 -2.27 1.44 0.67
C GLY A 22 -3.08 0.48 1.51
N LYS A 23 -4.30 0.89 1.85
CA LYS A 23 -5.18 0.01 2.60
C LYS A 23 -5.61 -1.20 1.76
N GLU A 24 -5.88 -0.97 0.49
CA GLU A 24 -6.22 -2.06 -0.41
C GLU A 24 -5.10 -3.09 -0.48
N ILE A 25 -3.86 -2.61 -0.53
CA ILE A 25 -2.72 -3.50 -0.57
C ILE A 25 -2.68 -4.39 0.68
N ASN A 26 -2.81 -3.75 1.85
CA ASN A 26 -2.79 -4.52 3.09
C ASN A 26 -3.92 -5.53 3.16
N HIS A 27 -5.12 -5.09 2.76
CA HIS A 27 -6.27 -5.98 2.77
C HIS A 27 -6.05 -7.18 1.86
N ALA A 28 -5.54 -6.93 0.66
CA ALA A 28 -5.31 -8.01 -0.29
C ALA A 28 -4.26 -8.99 0.22
N LEU A 29 -3.22 -8.47 0.87
CA LEU A 29 -2.19 -9.35 1.41
C LEU A 29 -2.77 -10.25 2.50
N VAL A 30 -3.65 -9.71 3.33
CA VAL A 30 -4.32 -10.52 4.33
C VAL A 30 -5.17 -11.59 3.67
N GLU A 31 -5.93 -11.21 2.65
CA GLU A 31 -6.77 -12.16 1.94
C GLU A 31 -5.95 -13.27 1.30
N LEU A 32 -4.77 -12.94 0.79
CA LEU A 32 -3.90 -13.91 0.15
C LEU A 32 -3.02 -14.64 1.15
N ASN A 33 -3.07 -14.20 2.40
CA ASN A 33 -2.25 -14.78 3.46
C ASN A 33 -0.77 -14.69 3.12
N GLN A 34 -0.34 -13.53 2.59
CA GLN A 34 1.04 -13.30 2.19
C GLN A 34 1.61 -12.08 2.89
N PRO A 35 2.92 -12.11 3.19
CA PRO A 35 3.56 -10.94 3.81
C PRO A 35 3.94 -9.92 2.77
N LYS A 36 4.30 -8.72 3.25
CA LYS A 36 4.74 -7.66 2.35
C LYS A 36 5.99 -8.06 1.58
N GLU A 37 6.85 -8.83 2.18
CA GLU A 37 8.06 -9.27 1.50
C GLU A 37 7.75 -10.05 0.24
N TRP A 38 6.69 -10.84 0.29
CA TRP A 38 6.26 -11.57 -0.90
C TRP A 38 5.88 -10.60 -2.01
N LEU A 39 5.12 -9.55 -1.67
CA LEU A 39 4.71 -8.57 -2.66
C LEU A 39 5.92 -7.85 -3.24
N ILE A 40 6.85 -7.46 -2.37
CA ILE A 40 8.05 -6.77 -2.81
C ILE A 40 8.80 -7.61 -3.84
N GLU A 41 8.93 -8.89 -3.55
CA GLU A 41 9.60 -9.79 -4.47
C GLU A 41 8.86 -9.91 -5.80
N GLN A 42 7.54 -10.04 -5.72
CA GLN A 42 6.75 -10.19 -6.94
C GLN A 42 6.82 -8.95 -7.83
N VAL A 43 6.77 -7.77 -7.22
CA VAL A 43 6.86 -6.54 -7.97
C VAL A 43 8.22 -6.42 -8.63
N GLY A 44 9.28 -6.75 -7.90
CA GLY A 44 10.62 -6.70 -8.46
C GLY A 44 10.76 -7.61 -9.66
N LYS A 45 10.24 -8.81 -9.56
CA LYS A 45 10.32 -9.77 -10.67
C LYS A 45 9.47 -9.32 -11.84
N SER A 46 8.29 -8.80 -11.56
CA SER A 46 7.36 -8.43 -12.60
C SER A 46 7.83 -7.22 -13.40
N THR A 47 8.42 -6.25 -12.72
CA THR A 47 8.81 -5.01 -13.38
C THR A 47 10.28 -4.96 -13.78
N GLY A 48 11.09 -5.83 -13.18
CA GLY A 48 12.54 -5.76 -13.40
C GLY A 48 13.16 -4.54 -12.77
N ARG A 49 12.47 -3.88 -11.86
CA ARG A 49 12.96 -2.65 -11.22
C ARG A 49 13.27 -2.91 -9.77
N TYR A 50 14.13 -2.06 -9.23
CA TYR A 50 14.41 -2.10 -7.81
C TYR A 50 13.16 -1.70 -7.03
N PHE A 51 12.81 -2.52 -6.07
CA PHE A 51 11.63 -2.27 -5.26
C PHE A 51 11.89 -2.85 -3.88
N ASP A 52 11.79 -2.02 -2.86
CA ASP A 52 12.08 -2.46 -1.51
C ASP A 52 10.97 -2.01 -0.57
N ARG A 53 11.15 -2.29 0.71
CA ARG A 53 10.15 -1.98 1.70
C ARG A 53 9.89 -0.49 1.81
N SER A 54 10.94 0.31 1.71
CA SER A 54 10.78 1.77 1.75
C SER A 54 9.94 2.26 0.59
N TYR A 55 10.18 1.71 -0.59
CA TYR A 55 9.44 2.10 -1.78
C TYR A 55 7.96 1.74 -1.59
N LEU A 56 7.71 0.52 -1.12
CA LEU A 56 6.32 0.10 -0.88
C LEU A 56 5.64 1.02 0.13
N HIS A 57 6.35 1.36 1.20
CA HIS A 57 5.79 2.25 2.21
C HIS A 57 5.37 3.59 1.61
N LYS A 58 6.23 4.16 0.77
CA LYS A 58 5.93 5.46 0.16
C LYS A 58 4.70 5.37 -0.73
N ILE A 59 4.53 4.25 -1.41
CA ILE A 59 3.33 4.06 -2.22
C ILE A 59 2.11 3.93 -1.32
N GLN A 60 2.24 3.19 -0.23
CA GLN A 60 1.10 2.96 0.65
C GLN A 60 0.62 4.22 1.35
N VAL A 61 1.51 5.15 1.61
CA VAL A 61 1.10 6.41 2.24
C VAL A 61 0.83 7.52 1.23
N GLY A 62 0.94 7.20 -0.06
CA GLY A 62 0.58 8.14 -1.09
C GLY A 62 1.66 9.14 -1.46
N GLU A 63 2.89 8.93 -1.03
CA GLU A 63 3.98 9.85 -1.37
C GLU A 63 4.40 9.74 -2.81
N ILE A 64 4.38 8.54 -3.35
CA ILE A 64 4.71 8.34 -4.74
C ILE A 64 3.69 7.37 -5.33
N ALA A 65 3.52 7.45 -6.62
CA ALA A 65 2.58 6.59 -7.33
C ALA A 65 3.12 6.32 -8.73
N THR A 66 4.29 5.68 -8.77
CA THR A 66 4.93 5.34 -10.04
C THR A 66 4.00 4.44 -10.84
N PRO A 67 3.55 4.88 -12.02
CA PRO A 67 2.49 4.13 -12.72
C PRO A 67 2.83 2.67 -13.00
N GLY A 68 4.04 2.38 -13.42
CA GLY A 68 4.41 1.00 -13.71
C GLY A 68 4.38 0.11 -12.48
N ILE A 69 4.82 0.67 -11.33
CA ILE A 69 4.82 -0.09 -10.10
C ILE A 69 3.39 -0.28 -9.58
N VAL A 70 2.60 0.80 -9.64
CA VAL A 70 1.20 0.72 -9.20
C VAL A 70 0.44 -0.32 -10.02
N GLN A 71 0.65 -0.30 -11.33
CA GLN A 71 -0.01 -1.26 -12.20
C GLN A 71 0.41 -2.70 -11.85
N ALA A 72 1.70 -2.90 -11.62
CA ALA A 72 2.18 -4.24 -11.26
C ALA A 72 1.54 -4.71 -9.96
N ILE A 73 1.43 -3.83 -8.98
CA ILE A 73 0.82 -4.19 -7.71
C ILE A 73 -0.64 -4.58 -7.92
N ARG A 74 -1.37 -3.79 -8.71
CA ARG A 74 -2.77 -4.11 -8.97
C ARG A 74 -2.92 -5.45 -9.65
N GLU A 75 -2.04 -5.75 -10.58
CA GLU A 75 -2.11 -7.02 -11.29
C GLU A 75 -1.76 -8.20 -10.39
N ILE A 76 -0.72 -8.04 -9.59
CA ILE A 76 -0.29 -9.12 -8.71
C ILE A 76 -1.35 -9.42 -7.66
N LEU A 77 -1.96 -8.39 -7.10
CA LEU A 77 -2.96 -8.54 -6.06
C LEU A 77 -4.37 -8.64 -6.61
N ASP A 78 -4.52 -8.54 -7.93
CA ASP A 78 -5.83 -8.62 -8.58
C ASP A 78 -6.78 -7.56 -8.04
N LEU A 79 -6.29 -6.32 -7.94
CA LEU A 79 -7.10 -5.21 -7.44
C LEU A 79 -7.83 -4.55 -8.59
N PRO A 80 -9.06 -4.05 -8.33
CA PRO A 80 -9.82 -3.36 -9.37
C PRO A 80 -9.17 -2.05 -9.72
N GLU A 81 -9.33 -1.69 -10.93
CA GLU A 81 -8.82 -0.43 -11.36
C GLU A 81 -9.61 0.72 -10.85
N SER A 82 -10.44 0.85 -10.75
CA SER A 82 -11.16 1.88 -10.38
C SER A 82 -11.53 2.60 -9.75
N ASP A 83 -11.18 2.38 -10.02
CA ASP A 83 -11.44 2.94 -9.68
C ASP A 83 -11.79 3.57 -9.78
N ALA A 84 -11.59 3.35 -10.20
CA ALA A 84 -11.73 3.86 -10.21
C ALA A 84 -12.18 4.57 -10.34
N ALA A 85 -12.16 4.57 -10.63
CA ALA A 85 -12.47 5.20 -10.59
C ALA A 85 -13.29 5.75 -10.40
N GLN A 86 -13.65 5.51 -10.22
CA GLN A 86 -14.31 5.90 -9.84
C GLN A 86 -14.72 6.69 -9.69
N THR A 87 -14.65 6.58 -9.74
CA THR A 87 -14.99 7.23 -9.42
C THR A 87 -15.30 8.07 -9.70
N THR A 88 -15.31 8.11 -10.07
CA THR A 88 -15.55 8.82 -10.16
C THR A 88 -15.86 9.30 -10.24
#